data_5dc02446374ae00e06f1046de0b7f857
#
_entry.id   5dc02446374ae00e06f1046de0b7f857
#
_cell.length_a   1.000
_cell.length_b   1.000
_cell.length_c   1.000
_cell.angle_alpha   90.00
_cell.angle_beta   90.00
_cell.angle_gamma   90.00
#
_symmetry.space_group_name_H-M   'P 1'
#
loop_
_entity.id
_entity.type
_entity.pdbx_description
1 polymer ?
#
loop_
_entity_poly.entity_id
_entity_poly.type
_entity_poly.pdbx_seq_one_letter_code
_entity_poly.pdbx_strand_id
1 'polypeptide(L)'
;MKNFKYFILFLSLITIFEMTNSKDAKADACTVTNGVYSETEIKIGCDATPDFYEIVIYKMYLCTSAPTIPTTSATVDLTNCSQVFNSASGSTTNVSQGASVDLTGTYTRPPTGTYTHGYAMMDNTFGITASIQI
;
A
#
# COMPACT_ATOMS: atom_id res chain seq x y z
N MET A 1 -35.86 28.41 33.59
CA MET A 1 -35.40 28.62 32.21
C MET A 1 -34.01 29.32 32.09
N LYS A 2 -33.44 29.93 33.15
CA LYS A 2 -32.13 30.55 33.13
C LYS A 2 -30.94 29.55 33.05
N ASN A 3 -31.11 28.37 33.61
CA ASN A 3 -30.01 27.36 33.71
C ASN A 3 -29.75 26.56 32.43
N PHE A 4 -30.70 26.59 31.48
CA PHE A 4 -30.58 25.84 30.22
C PHE A 4 -29.56 26.48 29.23
N LYS A 5 -29.42 27.82 29.28
CA LYS A 5 -28.41 28.55 28.44
C LYS A 5 -26.97 28.23 28.84
N TYR A 6 -26.70 28.02 30.12
CA TYR A 6 -25.37 27.69 30.60
C TYR A 6 -25.01 26.23 30.33
N PHE A 7 -25.99 25.33 30.27
CA PHE A 7 -25.78 23.94 29.92
C PHE A 7 -25.36 23.74 28.46
N ILE A 8 -25.98 24.52 27.53
CA ILE A 8 -25.59 24.49 26.11
C ILE A 8 -24.20 25.11 25.91
N LEU A 9 -23.86 26.15 26.64
CA LEU A 9 -22.54 26.80 26.55
C LEU A 9 -21.42 25.87 27.10
N PHE A 10 -21.71 25.09 28.12
CA PHE A 10 -20.76 24.14 28.68
C PHE A 10 -20.57 22.90 27.78
N LEU A 11 -21.61 22.43 27.10
CA LEU A 11 -21.54 21.33 26.16
C LEU A 11 -20.75 21.72 24.87
N SER A 12 -20.85 22.97 24.43
CA SER A 12 -20.09 23.46 23.27
C SER A 12 -18.60 23.65 23.58
N LEU A 13 -18.23 23.87 24.84
CA LEU A 13 -16.83 24.03 25.24
C LEU A 13 -16.10 22.69 25.32
N ILE A 14 -16.82 21.60 25.63
CA ILE A 14 -16.23 20.24 25.70
C ILE A 14 -15.93 19.68 24.31
N THR A 15 -16.72 20.02 23.30
CA THR A 15 -16.51 19.53 21.92
C THR A 15 -15.34 20.19 21.18
N ILE A 16 -14.81 21.33 21.66
CA ILE A 16 -13.68 22.03 21.06
C ILE A 16 -12.34 21.43 21.53
N PHE A 17 -12.32 20.71 22.66
CA PHE A 17 -11.06 20.22 23.25
C PHE A 17 -10.57 18.89 22.69
N GLU A 18 -11.38 18.14 21.93
CA GLU A 18 -10.99 16.83 21.38
C GLU A 18 -10.40 16.88 19.96
N MET A 19 -10.34 18.03 19.31
CA MET A 19 -9.86 18.14 17.91
C MET A 19 -8.38 18.52 17.74
N THR A 20 -7.58 18.60 18.81
CA THR A 20 -6.21 19.12 18.67
C THR A 20 -5.08 18.12 18.95
N ASN A 21 -5.34 16.81 19.07
CA ASN A 21 -4.28 15.82 19.38
C ASN A 21 -4.16 14.65 18.41
N SER A 22 -4.60 14.75 17.18
CA SER A 22 -4.04 13.89 16.14
C SER A 22 -2.70 14.49 15.72
N LYS A 23 -1.64 14.21 16.46
CA LYS A 23 -0.30 14.29 15.91
C LYS A 23 -0.26 13.22 14.83
N ASP A 24 -0.36 13.62 13.57
CA ASP A 24 0.09 12.79 12.48
C ASP A 24 1.53 12.42 12.81
N ALA A 25 1.75 11.17 13.20
CA ALA A 25 3.09 10.61 13.36
C ALA A 25 3.67 10.46 11.96
N LYS A 26 4.08 11.60 11.37
CA LYS A 26 4.81 11.62 10.12
C LYS A 26 6.26 11.41 10.51
N ALA A 27 6.82 10.24 10.19
CA ALA A 27 8.25 10.06 10.30
C ALA A 27 8.93 11.03 9.32
N ASP A 28 9.98 11.70 9.76
CA ASP A 28 10.78 12.55 8.88
C ASP A 28 11.55 11.69 7.88
N ALA A 29 11.69 12.17 6.64
CA ALA A 29 12.48 11.48 5.65
C ALA A 29 13.95 11.39 6.10
N CYS A 30 14.57 10.23 5.89
CA CYS A 30 15.98 10.05 6.17
C CYS A 30 16.84 10.96 5.30
N THR A 31 17.91 11.51 5.86
CA THR A 31 18.90 12.27 5.09
C THR A 31 19.72 11.31 4.22
N VAL A 32 19.81 11.62 2.92
CA VAL A 32 20.62 10.85 1.96
C VAL A 32 21.87 11.66 1.61
N THR A 33 23.05 11.10 1.87
CA THR A 33 24.32 11.68 1.49
C THR A 33 25.02 10.78 0.47
N ASN A 34 25.26 11.27 -0.75
CA ASN A 34 25.84 10.50 -1.86
C ASN A 34 25.08 9.19 -2.19
N GLY A 35 23.74 9.19 -2.05
CA GLY A 35 22.90 8.03 -2.32
C GLY A 35 22.84 7.02 -1.17
N VAL A 36 23.37 7.34 0.02
CA VAL A 36 23.44 6.43 1.16
C VAL A 36 22.71 7.02 2.36
N TYR A 37 21.96 6.20 3.07
CA TYR A 37 21.25 6.58 4.31
C TYR A 37 22.17 6.46 5.53
N SER A 38 22.00 7.37 6.50
CA SER A 38 22.71 7.31 7.78
C SER A 38 22.11 6.21 8.68
N GLU A 39 22.95 5.29 9.15
CA GLU A 39 22.55 4.25 10.12
C GLU A 39 21.92 4.85 11.39
N THR A 40 22.45 5.98 11.85
CA THR A 40 21.96 6.65 13.06
C THR A 40 20.52 7.13 12.89
N GLU A 41 20.17 7.71 11.72
CA GLU A 41 18.82 8.18 11.44
C GLU A 41 17.84 7.02 11.25
N ILE A 42 18.27 5.92 10.60
CA ILE A 42 17.45 4.71 10.48
C ILE A 42 17.12 4.11 11.84
N LYS A 43 18.07 4.08 12.76
CA LYS A 43 17.87 3.57 14.13
C LYS A 43 16.88 4.40 14.95
N ILE A 44 16.74 5.68 14.68
CA ILE A 44 15.76 6.55 15.35
C ILE A 44 14.39 6.57 14.65
N GLY A 45 14.26 5.90 13.47
CA GLY A 45 12.99 5.70 12.80
C GLY A 45 12.62 6.79 11.81
N CYS A 46 13.49 7.11 10.86
CA CYS A 46 13.16 7.94 9.71
C CYS A 46 12.57 7.13 8.55
N ASP A 47 11.86 7.80 7.62
CA ASP A 47 11.35 7.21 6.40
C ASP A 47 12.45 7.14 5.34
N ALA A 48 12.75 5.93 4.86
CA ALA A 48 13.69 5.68 3.78
C ALA A 48 12.98 5.06 2.58
N THR A 49 13.23 5.57 1.38
CA THR A 49 12.76 4.93 0.15
C THR A 49 13.82 3.93 -0.30
N PRO A 50 13.50 2.63 -0.40
CA PRO A 50 14.42 1.64 -0.92
C PRO A 50 14.82 1.93 -2.37
N ASP A 51 16.00 1.44 -2.78
CA ASP A 51 16.45 1.52 -4.17
C ASP A 51 15.52 0.72 -5.09
N PHE A 52 15.08 -0.45 -4.63
CA PHE A 52 14.02 -1.24 -5.26
C PHE A 52 13.38 -2.24 -4.29
N TYR A 53 12.18 -2.69 -4.68
CA TYR A 53 11.49 -3.82 -4.08
C TYR A 53 11.53 -5.00 -5.03
N GLU A 54 11.91 -6.18 -4.53
CA GLU A 54 11.73 -7.42 -5.25
C GLU A 54 10.39 -8.03 -4.86
N ILE A 55 9.57 -8.33 -5.86
CA ILE A 55 8.26 -8.98 -5.69
C ILE A 55 8.14 -10.17 -6.64
N VAL A 56 7.34 -11.16 -6.25
CA VAL A 56 7.02 -12.31 -7.11
C VAL A 56 5.53 -12.29 -7.41
N ILE A 57 5.17 -12.17 -8.68
CA ILE A 57 3.78 -12.10 -9.16
C ILE A 57 3.41 -13.41 -9.84
N TYR A 58 2.34 -14.06 -9.39
CA TYR A 58 1.82 -15.29 -9.98
C TYR A 58 0.69 -15.04 -10.97
N LYS A 59 -0.27 -14.18 -10.63
CA LYS A 59 -1.45 -13.92 -11.46
C LYS A 59 -1.88 -12.47 -11.35
N MET A 60 -2.45 -11.96 -12.44
CA MET A 60 -3.12 -10.65 -12.45
C MET A 60 -4.48 -10.77 -13.11
N TYR A 61 -5.43 -10.00 -12.60
CA TYR A 61 -6.81 -9.98 -13.05
C TYR A 61 -7.28 -8.54 -13.23
N LEU A 62 -8.14 -8.33 -14.21
CA LEU A 62 -8.93 -7.10 -14.37
C LEU A 62 -10.39 -7.43 -14.02
N CYS A 63 -10.99 -6.65 -13.14
CA CYS A 63 -12.31 -6.90 -12.59
C CYS A 63 -13.28 -5.77 -12.94
N THR A 64 -14.51 -6.12 -13.27
CA THR A 64 -15.60 -5.16 -13.57
C THR A 64 -16.20 -4.59 -12.28
N SER A 65 -16.00 -5.25 -11.15
CA SER A 65 -16.37 -4.79 -9.80
C SER A 65 -15.28 -5.19 -8.80
N ALA A 66 -15.28 -4.60 -7.61
CA ALA A 66 -14.32 -4.95 -6.57
C ALA A 66 -14.44 -6.45 -6.19
N PRO A 67 -13.36 -7.24 -6.24
CA PRO A 67 -13.36 -8.59 -5.71
C PRO A 67 -13.53 -8.56 -4.19
N THR A 68 -14.05 -9.64 -3.61
CA THR A 68 -14.11 -9.75 -2.15
C THR A 68 -12.71 -9.90 -1.57
N ILE A 69 -12.45 -9.24 -0.45
CA ILE A 69 -11.16 -9.36 0.25
C ILE A 69 -11.07 -10.77 0.85
N PRO A 70 -9.98 -11.53 0.58
CA PRO A 70 -9.80 -12.84 1.18
C PRO A 70 -9.64 -12.71 2.70
N THR A 71 -10.19 -13.68 3.42
CA THR A 71 -10.06 -13.81 4.87
C THR A 71 -9.40 -15.15 5.21
N THR A 72 -9.13 -15.41 6.49
CA THR A 72 -8.60 -16.70 6.95
C THR A 72 -9.55 -17.89 6.66
N SER A 73 -10.82 -17.62 6.43
CA SER A 73 -11.86 -18.64 6.20
C SER A 73 -12.51 -18.57 4.81
N ALA A 74 -12.19 -17.56 4.01
CA ALA A 74 -12.77 -17.39 2.68
C ALA A 74 -11.70 -16.99 1.65
N THR A 75 -11.74 -17.63 0.49
CA THR A 75 -10.94 -17.26 -0.68
C THR A 75 -11.55 -16.03 -1.35
N VAL A 76 -10.73 -15.31 -2.14
CA VAL A 76 -11.23 -14.20 -2.96
C VAL A 76 -12.22 -14.71 -4.00
N ASP A 77 -13.34 -13.98 -4.17
CA ASP A 77 -14.27 -14.22 -5.28
C ASP A 77 -13.82 -13.42 -6.51
N LEU A 78 -13.43 -14.13 -7.56
CA LEU A 78 -12.97 -13.59 -8.84
C LEU A 78 -14.01 -13.77 -9.96
N THR A 79 -15.28 -14.03 -9.65
CA THR A 79 -16.34 -14.27 -10.64
C THR A 79 -16.47 -13.14 -11.66
N ASN A 80 -16.27 -11.89 -11.22
CA ASN A 80 -16.33 -10.69 -12.07
C ASN A 80 -14.96 -10.25 -12.60
N CYS A 81 -13.98 -11.14 -12.61
CA CYS A 81 -12.61 -10.86 -13.00
C CYS A 81 -12.17 -11.72 -14.19
N SER A 82 -11.39 -11.13 -15.09
CA SER A 82 -10.72 -11.82 -16.19
C SER A 82 -9.23 -11.89 -15.91
N GLN A 83 -8.67 -13.09 -15.96
CA GLN A 83 -7.23 -13.28 -15.79
C GLN A 83 -6.49 -12.73 -17.00
N VAL A 84 -5.52 -11.84 -16.78
CA VAL A 84 -4.72 -11.19 -17.84
C VAL A 84 -3.26 -11.59 -17.83
N PHE A 85 -2.78 -12.13 -16.70
CA PHE A 85 -1.41 -12.65 -16.56
C PHE A 85 -1.40 -13.90 -15.70
N ASN A 86 -0.52 -14.86 -16.07
CA ASN A 86 -0.26 -16.07 -15.29
C ASN A 86 1.20 -16.50 -15.42
N SER A 87 1.82 -16.77 -14.29
CA SER A 87 3.14 -17.42 -14.17
C SER A 87 3.05 -18.52 -13.11
N ALA A 88 3.19 -19.78 -13.52
CA ALA A 88 3.04 -20.92 -12.61
C ALA A 88 4.15 -20.97 -11.55
N SER A 89 5.37 -20.57 -11.91
CA SER A 89 6.53 -20.49 -11.00
C SER A 89 6.70 -19.14 -10.30
N GLY A 90 5.82 -18.19 -10.62
CA GLY A 90 6.00 -16.80 -10.23
C GLY A 90 6.92 -16.03 -11.18
N SER A 91 6.67 -14.75 -11.36
CA SER A 91 7.55 -13.82 -12.07
C SER A 91 8.19 -12.90 -11.04
N THR A 92 9.47 -13.13 -10.77
CA THR A 92 10.26 -12.25 -9.89
C THR A 92 10.61 -10.98 -10.64
N THR A 93 10.37 -9.84 -10.04
CA THR A 93 10.68 -8.54 -10.62
C THR A 93 11.10 -7.53 -9.58
N ASN A 94 11.98 -6.61 -9.98
CA ASN A 94 12.44 -5.49 -9.17
C ASN A 94 11.66 -4.25 -9.55
N VAL A 95 10.91 -3.70 -8.61
CA VAL A 95 10.12 -2.49 -8.80
C VAL A 95 10.86 -1.31 -8.18
N SER A 96 11.17 -0.31 -8.99
CA SER A 96 11.72 0.98 -8.56
C SER A 96 10.80 2.12 -8.97
N GLN A 97 10.96 3.27 -8.33
CA GLN A 97 10.11 4.42 -8.60
C GLN A 97 10.19 4.85 -10.06
N GLY A 98 9.04 4.93 -10.73
CA GLY A 98 8.92 5.40 -12.11
C GLY A 98 9.40 4.43 -13.19
N ALA A 99 9.84 3.23 -12.84
CA ALA A 99 10.26 2.21 -13.80
C ALA A 99 9.08 1.33 -14.24
N SER A 100 9.11 0.92 -15.51
CA SER A 100 8.28 -0.15 -16.03
C SER A 100 9.08 -1.44 -16.03
N VAL A 101 8.45 -2.55 -15.63
CA VAL A 101 9.08 -3.87 -15.59
C VAL A 101 8.25 -4.87 -16.39
N ASP A 102 8.94 -5.74 -17.12
CA ASP A 102 8.30 -6.84 -17.84
C ASP A 102 8.19 -8.07 -16.94
N LEU A 103 7.02 -8.68 -16.92
CA LEU A 103 6.79 -9.93 -16.20
C LEU A 103 6.96 -11.13 -17.12
N THR A 104 7.60 -12.18 -16.63
CA THR A 104 7.79 -13.44 -17.36
C THR A 104 6.61 -14.38 -17.11
N GLY A 105 5.82 -14.63 -18.15
CA GLY A 105 4.63 -15.48 -18.04
C GLY A 105 3.74 -15.40 -19.28
N THR A 106 2.53 -15.89 -19.14
CA THR A 106 1.52 -15.90 -20.21
C THR A 106 0.56 -14.73 -20.02
N TYR A 107 0.39 -13.95 -21.08
CA TYR A 107 -0.57 -12.86 -21.15
C TYR A 107 -1.82 -13.27 -21.89
N THR A 108 -2.99 -12.90 -21.35
CA THR A 108 -4.28 -13.17 -21.97
C THR A 108 -5.02 -11.85 -22.12
N ARG A 109 -5.50 -11.56 -23.34
CA ARG A 109 -6.33 -10.38 -23.57
C ARG A 109 -7.71 -10.58 -22.95
N PRO A 110 -8.16 -9.68 -22.06
CA PRO A 110 -9.49 -9.79 -21.47
C PRO A 110 -10.57 -9.51 -22.54
N PRO A 111 -11.82 -9.98 -22.35
CA PRO A 111 -12.96 -9.59 -23.17
C PRO A 111 -13.12 -8.07 -23.26
N THR A 112 -13.76 -7.59 -24.31
CA THR A 112 -14.08 -6.16 -24.42
C THR A 112 -15.05 -5.75 -23.31
N GLY A 113 -14.71 -4.71 -22.55
CA GLY A 113 -15.51 -4.26 -21.41
C GLY A 113 -14.84 -3.13 -20.65
N THR A 114 -15.52 -2.64 -19.62
CA THR A 114 -14.98 -1.64 -18.68
C THR A 114 -14.52 -2.35 -17.41
N TYR A 115 -13.26 -2.19 -17.09
CA TYR A 115 -12.63 -2.74 -15.89
C TYR A 115 -12.29 -1.62 -14.93
N THR A 116 -12.75 -1.72 -13.70
CA THR A 116 -12.61 -0.68 -12.68
C THR A 116 -11.64 -1.04 -11.56
N HIS A 117 -11.27 -2.34 -11.47
CA HIS A 117 -10.39 -2.84 -10.43
C HIS A 117 -9.33 -3.78 -11.02
N GLY A 118 -8.13 -3.76 -10.42
CA GLY A 118 -7.08 -4.74 -10.63
C GLY A 118 -6.93 -5.63 -9.39
N TYR A 119 -6.61 -6.91 -9.59
CA TYR A 119 -6.28 -7.82 -8.52
C TYR A 119 -5.01 -8.59 -8.90
N ALA A 120 -4.05 -8.68 -7.98
CA ALA A 120 -2.81 -9.43 -8.18
C ALA A 120 -2.62 -10.46 -7.06
N MET A 121 -2.16 -11.65 -7.45
CA MET A 121 -1.68 -12.67 -6.51
C MET A 121 -0.15 -12.63 -6.52
N MET A 122 0.42 -12.32 -5.37
CA MET A 122 1.86 -12.17 -5.17
C MET A 122 2.33 -13.08 -4.04
N ASP A 123 3.64 -13.33 -3.99
CA ASP A 123 4.26 -13.91 -2.80
C ASP A 123 4.07 -12.98 -1.59
N ASN A 124 4.06 -13.57 -0.41
CA ASN A 124 4.03 -12.80 0.86
C ASN A 124 5.44 -12.41 1.34
N THR A 125 6.46 -12.78 0.60
CA THR A 125 7.86 -12.42 0.85
C THR A 125 8.26 -11.31 -0.12
N PHE A 126 8.79 -10.21 0.43
CA PHE A 126 9.28 -9.06 -0.32
C PHE A 126 10.78 -8.90 -0.08
N GLY A 127 11.55 -8.76 -1.16
CA GLY A 127 12.93 -8.33 -1.10
C GLY A 127 12.97 -6.79 -1.07
N ILE A 128 13.85 -6.23 -0.24
CA ILE A 128 14.08 -4.78 -0.15
C ILE A 128 15.58 -4.54 -0.24
N THR A 129 15.99 -3.65 -1.14
CA THR A 129 17.37 -3.20 -1.23
C THR A 129 17.45 -1.71 -0.94
N ALA A 130 18.33 -1.34 -0.03
CA ALA A 130 18.65 0.04 0.30
C ALA A 130 20.15 0.13 0.65
N SER A 131 20.78 1.24 0.30
CA SER A 131 22.17 1.54 0.66
C SER A 131 22.23 2.26 1.99
N ILE A 132 22.91 1.67 2.99
CA ILE A 132 23.06 2.21 4.33
C ILE A 132 24.54 2.47 4.61
N GLN A 133 24.86 3.65 5.14
CA GLN A 133 26.21 3.98 5.60
C GLN A 133 26.40 3.46 7.04
N ILE A 134 27.39 2.61 7.25
CA ILE A 134 27.77 2.03 8.55
C ILE A 134 29.01 2.75 9.07
#